data_acbefb54dda6d49a1d3cf28b3e8a20bd
#
_entry.id   acbefb54dda6d49a1d3cf28b3e8a20bd
#
_cell.length_a   1.000
_cell.length_b   1.000
_cell.length_c   1.000
_cell.angle_alpha   90.00
_cell.angle_beta   90.00
_cell.angle_gamma   90.00
#
_symmetry.space_group_name_H-M   'P 1'
#
loop_
_entity.id
_entity.type
_entity.pdbx_description
1 polymer ?
#
loop_
_entity_poly.entity_id
_entity_poly.type
_entity_poly.pdbx_seq_one_letter_code
_entity_poly.pdbx_strand_id
1 'polypeptide(L)'
;MKEYLVPTGDGEAQFIERRSRFIGHIFLTETEEEALARLKQMREQYWDATHNVYAYIIRDGATRFSDDGEPGGTAGMPVLQVLQREELYNVTCVVTRYFGGILLGAGGLVRAYAHGAK
;
A
#
# COMPACT_ATOMS: atom_id res chain seq x y z
N MET A 1 14.50 -13.28 21.92
CA MET A 1 13.96 -12.00 21.42
C MET A 1 13.58 -12.17 19.96
N LYS A 2 12.37 -11.74 19.63
CA LYS A 2 11.89 -11.86 18.26
C LYS A 2 12.47 -10.74 17.39
N GLU A 3 13.11 -11.09 16.30
CA GLU A 3 13.58 -10.13 15.32
C GLU A 3 12.44 -9.63 14.45
N TYR A 4 12.59 -8.44 13.93
CA TYR A 4 11.65 -7.85 12.98
C TYR A 4 12.41 -7.04 11.94
N LEU A 5 11.77 -6.83 10.79
CA LEU A 5 12.36 -6.10 9.68
C LEU A 5 11.75 -4.70 9.58
N VAL A 6 12.58 -3.73 9.22
CA VAL A 6 12.14 -2.38 8.85
C VAL A 6 12.70 -2.08 7.46
N PRO A 7 12.03 -1.19 6.70
CA PRO A 7 12.62 -0.74 5.42
C PRO A 7 13.96 -0.06 5.65
N THR A 8 14.92 -0.33 4.77
CA THR A 8 16.22 0.35 4.82
C THR A 8 16.15 1.74 4.19
N GLY A 9 15.03 2.05 3.54
CA GLY A 9 14.78 3.32 2.90
C GLY A 9 13.49 3.28 2.12
N ASP A 10 13.24 4.32 1.36
CA ASP A 10 12.03 4.43 0.55
C ASP A 10 12.23 3.73 -0.79
N GLY A 11 11.15 3.17 -1.35
CA GLY A 11 11.19 2.48 -2.64
C GLY A 11 9.93 2.72 -3.45
N GLU A 12 10.05 2.53 -4.77
CA GLU A 12 8.96 2.68 -5.72
C GLU A 12 9.04 1.59 -6.78
N ALA A 13 7.87 1.07 -7.18
CA ALA A 13 7.76 0.14 -8.31
C ALA A 13 6.45 0.38 -9.05
N GLN A 14 6.44 0.11 -10.36
CA GLN A 14 5.25 0.27 -11.19
C GLN A 14 5.01 -0.97 -12.03
N PHE A 15 3.74 -1.25 -12.30
CA PHE A 15 3.35 -2.28 -13.26
C PHE A 15 1.97 -1.97 -13.84
N ILE A 16 1.64 -2.66 -14.94
CA ILE A 16 0.35 -2.54 -15.60
C ILE A 16 -0.33 -3.91 -15.57
N GLU A 17 -1.60 -3.92 -15.16
CA GLU A 17 -2.44 -5.11 -15.14
C GLU A 17 -3.80 -4.75 -15.71
N ARG A 18 -4.23 -5.43 -16.78
CA ARG A 18 -5.50 -5.17 -17.46
C ARG A 18 -5.73 -3.68 -17.71
N ARG A 19 -4.70 -3.00 -18.24
CA ARG A 19 -4.66 -1.56 -18.55
C ARG A 19 -4.71 -0.64 -17.33
N SER A 20 -4.88 -1.17 -16.13
CA SER A 20 -4.70 -0.36 -14.92
C SER A 20 -3.23 -0.21 -14.62
N ARG A 21 -2.82 1.01 -14.25
CA ARG A 21 -1.46 1.30 -13.82
C ARG A 21 -1.42 1.29 -12.31
N PHE A 22 -0.50 0.51 -11.75
CA PHE A 22 -0.28 0.43 -10.31
C PHE A 22 1.10 0.98 -9.98
N ILE A 23 1.15 1.84 -8.98
CA ILE A 23 2.40 2.43 -8.50
C ILE A 23 2.48 2.13 -7.01
N GLY A 24 3.44 1.29 -6.62
CA GLY A 24 3.66 0.95 -5.22
C GLY A 24 4.79 1.78 -4.65
N HIS A 25 4.54 2.37 -3.49
CA HIS A 25 5.55 3.08 -2.71
C HIS A 25 5.66 2.47 -1.34
N ILE A 26 6.89 2.32 -0.87
CA ILE A 26 7.15 1.88 0.49
C ILE A 26 8.04 2.92 1.19
N PHE A 27 7.72 3.23 2.43
CA PHE A 27 8.41 4.26 3.20
C PHE A 27 8.78 3.72 4.58
N LEU A 28 9.94 4.13 5.08
CA LEU A 28 10.27 3.97 6.49
C LEU A 28 9.52 5.05 7.28
N THR A 29 8.67 4.63 8.21
CA THR A 29 7.91 5.54 9.08
C THR A 29 7.94 5.00 10.51
N GLU A 30 8.53 5.74 11.42
CA GLU A 30 8.74 5.28 12.80
C GLU A 30 7.59 5.66 13.73
N THR A 31 6.75 6.60 13.31
CA THR A 31 5.58 7.05 14.06
C THR A 31 4.36 7.10 13.17
N GLU A 32 3.18 7.08 13.79
CA GLU A 32 1.94 7.25 13.03
C GLU A 32 1.87 8.63 12.37
N GLU A 33 2.43 9.65 13.00
CA GLU A 33 2.50 10.99 12.42
C GLU A 33 3.27 10.99 11.11
N GLU A 34 4.41 10.29 11.06
CA GLU A 34 5.20 10.14 9.83
C GLU A 34 4.40 9.38 8.76
N ALA A 35 3.70 8.32 9.16
CA ALA A 35 2.86 7.57 8.23
C ALA A 35 1.77 8.46 7.63
N LEU A 36 1.06 9.21 8.44
CA LEU A 36 -0.01 10.12 7.99
C LEU A 36 0.55 11.21 7.07
N ALA A 37 1.75 11.71 7.34
CA ALA A 37 2.41 12.70 6.48
C ALA A 37 2.72 12.12 5.10
N ARG A 38 3.19 10.86 5.03
CA ARG A 38 3.44 10.18 3.75
C ARG A 38 2.13 9.94 3.00
N LEU A 39 1.06 9.55 3.68
CA LEU A 39 -0.25 9.38 3.05
C LEU A 39 -0.75 10.68 2.43
N LYS A 40 -0.61 11.79 3.15
CA LYS A 40 -0.98 13.11 2.64
C LYS A 40 -0.18 13.45 1.40
N GLN A 41 1.14 13.24 1.45
CA GLN A 41 2.04 13.48 0.31
C GLN A 41 1.63 12.68 -0.92
N MET A 42 1.29 11.39 -0.74
CA MET A 42 0.87 10.54 -1.84
C MET A 42 -0.47 10.97 -2.42
N ARG A 43 -1.44 11.33 -1.58
CA ARG A 43 -2.72 11.84 -2.06
C ARG A 43 -2.58 13.16 -2.84
N GLU A 44 -1.65 14.01 -2.46
CA GLU A 44 -1.37 15.25 -3.17
C GLU A 44 -0.65 14.98 -4.50
N GLN A 45 0.35 14.10 -4.48
CA GLN A 45 1.13 13.76 -5.68
C GLN A 45 0.29 13.03 -6.72
N TYR A 46 -0.57 12.12 -6.28
CA TYR A 46 -1.44 11.30 -7.14
C TYR A 46 -2.91 11.66 -6.93
N TRP A 47 -3.21 12.95 -6.87
CA TRP A 47 -4.56 13.45 -6.60
C TRP A 47 -5.57 13.02 -7.67
N ASP A 48 -5.11 12.79 -8.90
CA ASP A 48 -5.93 12.37 -10.04
C ASP A 48 -6.06 10.85 -10.18
N ALA A 49 -5.45 10.09 -9.27
CA ALA A 49 -5.55 8.64 -9.30
C ALA A 49 -6.97 8.19 -8.95
N THR A 50 -7.34 7.01 -9.44
CA THR A 50 -8.62 6.40 -9.10
C THR A 50 -8.67 6.01 -7.63
N HIS A 51 -7.59 5.40 -7.13
CA HIS A 51 -7.48 4.99 -5.73
C HIS A 51 -6.03 5.14 -5.24
N ASN A 52 -5.87 5.54 -3.98
CA ASN A 52 -4.60 5.53 -3.26
C ASN A 52 -4.77 4.62 -2.05
N VAL A 53 -4.61 3.33 -2.26
CA VAL A 53 -4.75 2.30 -1.23
C VAL A 53 -3.52 2.31 -0.33
N TYR A 54 -3.70 2.07 0.97
CA TYR A 54 -2.55 2.08 1.87
C TYR A 54 -2.69 1.08 3.02
N ALA A 55 -1.54 0.76 3.60
CA ALA A 55 -1.43 0.10 4.90
C ALA A 55 -0.17 0.61 5.59
N TYR A 56 -0.21 0.69 6.92
CA TYR A 56 1.00 0.98 7.69
C TYR A 56 1.01 0.21 9.00
N ILE A 57 2.20 -0.10 9.44
CA ILE A 57 2.45 -0.82 10.69
C ILE A 57 3.55 -0.07 11.44
N ILE A 58 3.21 0.46 12.60
CA ILE A 58 4.17 1.11 13.48
C ILE A 58 4.45 0.15 14.63
N ARG A 59 5.71 -0.19 14.83
CA ARG A 59 6.08 -1.11 15.92
C ARG A 59 5.65 -0.52 17.26
N ASP A 60 4.96 -1.33 18.06
CA ASP A 60 4.40 -0.94 19.35
C ASP A 60 3.40 0.23 19.23
N GLY A 61 2.81 0.39 18.05
CA GLY A 61 1.87 1.45 17.76
C GLY A 61 0.73 0.97 16.87
N ALA A 62 0.20 1.89 16.07
CA ALA A 62 -0.98 1.62 15.26
C ALA A 62 -0.68 0.75 14.03
N THR A 63 -1.65 -0.09 13.67
CA THR A 63 -1.72 -0.79 12.40
C THR A 63 -3.02 -0.36 11.73
N ARG A 64 -2.93 0.18 10.51
CA ARG A 64 -4.09 0.69 9.78
C ARG A 64 -3.99 0.35 8.30
N PHE A 65 -5.14 0.31 7.64
CA PHE A 65 -5.22 0.16 6.20
C PHE A 65 -6.48 0.82 5.66
N SER A 66 -6.52 1.04 4.33
CA SER A 66 -7.70 1.57 3.65
C SER A 66 -7.77 1.03 2.24
N ASP A 67 -8.99 0.65 1.84
CA ASP A 67 -9.28 0.26 0.45
C ASP A 67 -9.41 1.48 -0.46
N ASP A 68 -9.51 2.67 0.10
CA ASP A 68 -9.66 3.94 -0.62
C ASP A 68 -10.67 3.88 -1.79
N GLY A 69 -11.85 3.33 -1.51
CA GLY A 69 -12.93 3.24 -2.49
C GLY A 69 -12.94 2.00 -3.36
N GLU A 70 -11.92 1.15 -3.31
CA GLU A 70 -12.00 -0.17 -3.93
C GLU A 70 -13.00 -1.04 -3.16
N PRO A 71 -13.55 -2.11 -3.78
CA PRO A 71 -14.47 -2.99 -3.06
C PRO A 71 -13.86 -3.52 -1.76
N GLY A 72 -14.68 -3.59 -0.71
CA GLY A 72 -14.24 -3.93 0.64
C GLY A 72 -13.42 -5.23 0.69
N GLY A 73 -12.24 -5.16 1.29
CA GLY A 73 -11.35 -6.30 1.47
C GLY A 73 -10.47 -6.64 0.28
N THR A 74 -10.58 -5.92 -0.84
CA THR A 74 -9.87 -6.29 -2.07
C THR A 74 -8.53 -5.58 -2.26
N ALA A 75 -8.23 -4.58 -1.45
CA ALA A 75 -7.08 -3.73 -1.70
C ALA A 75 -6.22 -3.49 -0.45
N GLY A 76 -6.74 -2.80 0.55
CA GLY A 76 -5.96 -2.44 1.74
C GLY A 76 -5.50 -3.65 2.55
N MET A 77 -6.39 -4.60 2.79
CA MET A 77 -6.04 -5.82 3.53
C MET A 77 -4.98 -6.67 2.80
N PRO A 78 -5.07 -6.90 1.48
CA PRO A 78 -3.98 -7.57 0.76
C PRO A 78 -2.63 -6.88 0.92
N VAL A 79 -2.58 -5.55 0.88
CA VAL A 79 -1.34 -4.79 1.11
C VAL A 79 -0.83 -5.05 2.53
N LEU A 80 -1.70 -4.91 3.53
CA LEU A 80 -1.34 -5.14 4.92
C LEU A 80 -0.80 -6.56 5.14
N GLN A 81 -1.47 -7.56 4.55
CA GLN A 81 -1.06 -8.96 4.71
C GLN A 81 0.33 -9.23 4.14
N VAL A 82 0.72 -8.57 3.05
CA VAL A 82 2.08 -8.69 2.51
C VAL A 82 3.08 -8.15 3.53
N LEU A 83 2.82 -6.97 4.10
CA LEU A 83 3.71 -6.39 5.11
C LEU A 83 3.84 -7.30 6.33
N GLN A 84 2.74 -7.89 6.77
CA GLN A 84 2.73 -8.80 7.91
C GLN A 84 3.49 -10.11 7.62
N ARG A 85 3.31 -10.68 6.43
CA ARG A 85 4.01 -11.91 6.03
C ARG A 85 5.52 -11.71 5.93
N GLU A 86 5.94 -10.52 5.48
CA GLU A 86 7.35 -10.16 5.40
C GLU A 86 7.90 -9.71 6.77
N GLU A 87 7.06 -9.71 7.80
CA GLU A 87 7.42 -9.29 9.16
C GLU A 87 8.01 -7.89 9.22
N LEU A 88 7.47 -6.96 8.40
CA LEU A 88 7.91 -5.58 8.36
C LEU A 88 7.19 -4.74 9.43
N TYR A 89 7.95 -3.87 10.06
CA TYR A 89 7.46 -2.88 11.02
C TYR A 89 8.04 -1.51 10.66
N ASN A 90 7.44 -0.46 11.20
CA ASN A 90 7.82 0.93 10.89
C ASN A 90 7.78 1.17 9.38
N VAL A 91 6.69 0.74 8.76
CA VAL A 91 6.52 0.76 7.32
C VAL A 91 5.17 1.36 6.95
N THR A 92 5.18 2.18 5.91
CA THR A 92 3.97 2.64 5.23
C THR A 92 4.07 2.24 3.78
N CYS A 93 3.03 1.59 3.27
CA CYS A 93 2.95 1.20 1.86
C CYS A 93 1.72 1.84 1.24
N VAL A 94 1.89 2.50 0.11
CA VAL A 94 0.80 3.08 -0.67
C VAL A 94 0.83 2.46 -2.06
N VAL A 95 -0.30 1.91 -2.50
CA VAL A 95 -0.44 1.39 -3.85
C VAL A 95 -1.48 2.25 -4.57
N THR A 96 -1.02 3.06 -5.51
CA THR A 96 -1.83 3.97 -6.30
C THR A 96 -2.29 3.27 -7.56
N ARG A 97 -3.57 3.40 -7.92
CA ARG A 97 -4.11 2.79 -9.12
C ARG A 97 -4.78 3.85 -10.02
N TYR A 98 -4.42 3.79 -11.29
CA TYR A 98 -5.11 4.48 -12.37
C TYR A 98 -5.91 3.45 -13.16
N PHE A 99 -7.23 3.50 -13.07
CA PHE A 99 -8.11 2.54 -13.76
C PHE A 99 -7.98 2.70 -15.28
N GLY A 100 -7.82 1.59 -15.98
CA GLY A 100 -7.63 1.58 -17.43
C GLY A 100 -8.84 1.12 -18.25
N GLY A 101 -10.02 1.05 -17.63
CA GLY A 101 -11.26 0.71 -18.34
C GLY A 101 -11.62 -0.78 -18.36
N ILE A 102 -10.75 -1.65 -17.82
CA ILE A 102 -11.00 -3.08 -17.74
C ILE A 102 -11.06 -3.51 -16.29
N LEU A 103 -12.16 -4.13 -15.88
CA LEU A 103 -12.32 -4.62 -14.50
C LEU A 103 -11.39 -5.80 -14.23
N LEU A 104 -10.77 -5.81 -13.05
CA LEU A 104 -9.92 -6.91 -12.62
C LEU A 104 -10.72 -8.01 -11.90
N GLY A 105 -11.88 -7.66 -11.33
CA GLY A 105 -12.62 -8.53 -10.43
C GLY A 105 -11.97 -8.59 -9.05
N ALA A 106 -12.68 -9.13 -8.06
CA ALA A 106 -12.20 -9.15 -6.67
C ALA A 106 -10.87 -9.91 -6.53
N GLY A 107 -10.77 -11.09 -7.12
CA GLY A 107 -9.53 -11.89 -7.07
C GLY A 107 -8.37 -11.21 -7.77
N GLY A 108 -8.63 -10.56 -8.91
CA GLY A 108 -7.61 -9.79 -9.63
C GLY A 108 -7.11 -8.60 -8.85
N LEU A 109 -8.01 -7.88 -8.16
CA LEU A 109 -7.64 -6.76 -7.30
C LEU A 109 -6.75 -7.22 -6.14
N VAL A 110 -7.14 -8.29 -5.44
CA VAL A 110 -6.34 -8.84 -4.34
C VAL A 110 -4.92 -9.14 -4.82
N ARG A 111 -4.78 -9.82 -5.95
CA ARG A 111 -3.46 -10.18 -6.48
C ARG A 111 -2.66 -8.96 -6.89
N ALA A 112 -3.30 -7.98 -7.55
CA ALA A 112 -2.62 -6.78 -8.02
C ALA A 112 -2.12 -5.93 -6.85
N TYR A 113 -2.94 -5.70 -5.84
CA TYR A 113 -2.53 -4.92 -4.68
C TYR A 113 -1.46 -5.62 -3.85
N ALA A 114 -1.56 -6.94 -3.68
CA ALA A 114 -0.50 -7.70 -3.02
C ALA A 114 0.81 -7.60 -3.79
N HIS A 115 0.75 -7.68 -5.13
CA HIS A 115 1.95 -7.51 -5.99
C HIS A 115 2.55 -6.12 -5.84
N GLY A 116 1.71 -5.08 -5.79
CA GLY A 116 2.16 -3.71 -5.62
C GLY A 116 2.86 -3.44 -4.29
N ALA A 117 2.59 -4.25 -3.27
CA ALA A 117 3.21 -4.13 -1.95
C ALA A 117 4.57 -4.84 -1.85
N LYS A 118 4.93 -5.59 -2.84
CA LYS A 118 6.23 -6.30 -2.86
C LYS A 118 7.28 -5.41 -3.53
#